data_af95b37fafd12a1f634879d42a49ee50
#
_entry.id   af95b37fafd12a1f634879d42a49ee50
#
_cell.length_a   1.000
_cell.length_b   1.000
_cell.length_c   1.000
_cell.angle_alpha   90.00
_cell.angle_beta   90.00
_cell.angle_gamma   90.00
#
_symmetry.space_group_name_H-M   'P 1'
#
loop_
_entity.id
_entity.type
_entity.pdbx_description
1 polymer ?
#
loop_
_entity_poly.entity_id
_entity_poly.type
_entity_poly.pdbx_seq_one_letter_code
_entity_poly.pdbx_strand_id
1 'polypeptide(L)'
;MANWNDYKNHVRETNPEIGKDIDEVEAISQIVGTMIERRHDLDLSQRDLADLCGLPHSSVARIESGKSTPNLSTLLKIFRELGLSLVAEPAANPAQSGR
;
A
#
# COMPACT_ATOMS: atom_id res chain seq x y z
N MET A 1 -14.11 -0.43 23.91
CA MET A 1 -14.49 -1.18 22.71
C MET A 1 -13.28 -1.56 21.89
N ALA A 2 -13.23 -2.80 21.45
CA ALA A 2 -12.12 -3.24 20.62
C ALA A 2 -12.14 -2.54 19.26
N ASN A 3 -10.98 -2.19 18.77
CA ASN A 3 -10.85 -1.57 17.47
C ASN A 3 -9.90 -2.41 16.59
N TRP A 4 -9.60 -1.91 15.41
CA TRP A 4 -8.74 -2.66 14.48
C TRP A 4 -7.37 -2.96 15.06
N ASN A 5 -6.79 -2.01 15.80
CA ASN A 5 -5.48 -2.23 16.42
C ASN A 5 -5.52 -3.30 17.50
N ASP A 6 -6.58 -3.30 18.32
CA ASP A 6 -6.75 -4.33 19.35
C ASP A 6 -6.90 -5.70 18.72
N TYR A 7 -7.68 -5.79 17.65
CA TYR A 7 -7.86 -7.03 16.93
C TYR A 7 -6.54 -7.54 16.35
N LYS A 8 -5.78 -6.66 15.72
CA LYS A 8 -4.49 -7.03 15.14
C LYS A 8 -3.53 -7.57 16.20
N ASN A 9 -3.47 -6.88 17.33
CA ASN A 9 -2.59 -7.30 18.40
C ASN A 9 -2.97 -8.65 18.96
N HIS A 10 -4.27 -8.89 19.11
CA HIS A 10 -4.76 -10.17 19.57
C HIS A 10 -4.38 -11.30 18.59
N VAL A 11 -4.56 -11.06 17.32
CA VAL A 11 -4.21 -12.05 16.29
C VAL A 11 -2.72 -12.35 16.30
N ARG A 12 -1.87 -11.33 16.45
CA ARG A 12 -0.43 -11.53 16.51
C ARG A 12 -0.03 -12.39 17.70
N GLU A 13 -0.68 -12.19 18.84
CA GLU A 13 -0.38 -12.95 20.04
C GLU A 13 -0.83 -14.39 19.95
N THR A 14 -2.00 -14.60 19.37
CA THR A 14 -2.61 -15.93 19.34
C THR A 14 -2.27 -16.71 18.07
N ASN A 15 -1.92 -16.02 17.01
CA ASN A 15 -1.60 -16.65 15.73
C ASN A 15 -0.58 -15.82 14.96
N PRO A 16 0.71 -16.03 15.21
CA PRO A 16 1.78 -15.22 14.58
C PRO A 16 1.77 -15.24 13.07
N GLU A 17 1.37 -16.35 12.44
CA GLU A 17 1.33 -16.42 10.98
C GLU A 17 0.32 -15.44 10.41
N ILE A 18 -0.88 -15.40 10.98
CA ILE A 18 -1.91 -14.47 10.55
C ILE A 18 -1.51 -13.03 10.89
N GLY A 19 -0.81 -12.83 12.01
CA GLY A 19 -0.31 -11.52 12.38
C GLY A 19 0.64 -10.96 11.34
N LYS A 20 1.51 -11.78 10.77
CA LYS A 20 2.42 -11.35 9.71
C LYS A 20 1.65 -10.95 8.46
N ASP A 21 0.61 -11.71 8.11
CA ASP A 21 -0.22 -11.38 6.96
C ASP A 21 -0.93 -10.05 7.14
N ILE A 22 -1.41 -9.78 8.36
CA ILE A 22 -2.05 -8.51 8.67
C ILE A 22 -1.07 -7.35 8.54
N ASP A 23 0.16 -7.52 9.02
CA ASP A 23 1.19 -6.48 8.92
C ASP A 23 1.51 -6.18 7.46
N GLU A 24 1.61 -7.20 6.63
CA GLU A 24 1.88 -7.04 5.21
C GLU A 24 0.74 -6.29 4.51
N VAL A 25 -0.50 -6.68 4.78
CA VAL A 25 -1.67 -6.03 4.23
C VAL A 25 -1.72 -4.56 4.65
N GLU A 26 -1.41 -4.28 5.91
CA GLU A 26 -1.40 -2.92 6.41
C GLU A 26 -0.33 -2.07 5.73
N ALA A 27 0.86 -2.62 5.51
CA ALA A 27 1.93 -1.91 4.83
C ALA A 27 1.54 -1.58 3.39
N ILE A 28 0.95 -2.54 2.70
CA ILE A 28 0.46 -2.33 1.34
C ILE A 28 -0.63 -1.26 1.32
N SER A 29 -1.55 -1.32 2.30
CA SER A 29 -2.64 -0.35 2.39
C SER A 29 -2.14 1.07 2.62
N GLN A 30 -1.05 1.24 3.37
CA GLN A 30 -0.46 2.55 3.58
C GLN A 30 0.12 3.11 2.28
N ILE A 31 0.77 2.27 1.51
CA ILE A 31 1.33 2.67 0.22
C ILE A 31 0.20 3.07 -0.73
N VAL A 32 -0.84 2.25 -0.81
CA VAL A 32 -1.99 2.52 -1.68
C VAL A 32 -2.73 3.77 -1.20
N GLY A 33 -2.85 3.95 0.11
CA GLY A 33 -3.48 5.14 0.68
C GLY A 33 -2.76 6.43 0.27
N THR A 34 -1.43 6.40 0.29
CA THR A 34 -0.63 7.54 -0.17
C THR A 34 -0.89 7.83 -1.64
N MET A 35 -0.99 6.78 -2.44
CA MET A 35 -1.30 6.89 -3.86
C MET A 35 -2.66 7.55 -4.08
N ILE A 36 -3.68 7.10 -3.36
CA ILE A 36 -5.03 7.63 -3.48
C ILE A 36 -5.06 9.10 -3.09
N GLU A 37 -4.44 9.43 -1.98
CA GLU A 37 -4.41 10.80 -1.46
C GLU A 37 -3.76 11.74 -2.47
N ARG A 38 -2.62 11.33 -3.00
CA ARG A 38 -1.90 12.16 -3.96
C ARG A 38 -2.68 12.32 -5.25
N ARG A 39 -3.33 11.26 -5.70
CA ARG A 39 -4.17 11.33 -6.90
C ARG A 39 -5.27 12.37 -6.72
N HIS A 40 -5.93 12.36 -5.56
CA HIS A 40 -6.98 13.33 -5.25
C HIS A 40 -6.42 14.75 -5.18
N ASP A 41 -5.24 14.92 -4.58
CA ASP A 41 -4.60 16.24 -4.49
C ASP A 41 -4.33 16.84 -5.87
N LEU A 42 -4.05 15.98 -6.84
CA LEU A 42 -3.77 16.40 -8.21
C LEU A 42 -5.02 16.46 -9.07
N ASP A 43 -6.19 16.21 -8.50
CA ASP A 43 -7.46 16.21 -9.22
C ASP A 43 -7.50 15.22 -10.38
N LEU A 44 -6.82 14.09 -10.22
CA LEU A 44 -6.82 13.05 -11.25
C LEU A 44 -7.87 12.00 -10.91
N SER A 45 -8.62 11.58 -11.93
CA SER A 45 -9.50 10.43 -11.77
C SER A 45 -8.66 9.16 -11.83
N GLN A 46 -9.26 8.02 -11.43
CA GLN A 46 -8.59 6.73 -11.59
C GLN A 46 -8.23 6.46 -13.04
N ARG A 47 -9.12 6.85 -13.92
CA ARG A 47 -8.90 6.69 -15.37
C ARG A 47 -7.77 7.57 -15.87
N ASP A 48 -7.72 8.82 -15.41
CA ASP A 48 -6.65 9.74 -15.78
C ASP A 48 -5.29 9.17 -15.39
N LEU A 49 -5.20 8.65 -14.19
CA LEU A 49 -3.94 8.09 -13.71
C LEU A 49 -3.55 6.85 -14.51
N ALA A 50 -4.52 6.00 -14.84
CA ALA A 50 -4.25 4.83 -15.66
C ALA A 50 -3.71 5.26 -17.04
N ASP A 51 -4.31 6.28 -17.63
CA ASP A 51 -3.85 6.80 -18.91
C ASP A 51 -2.42 7.31 -18.84
N LEU A 52 -2.12 8.08 -17.80
CA LEU A 52 -0.76 8.60 -17.60
C LEU A 52 0.28 7.50 -17.46
N CYS A 53 -0.12 6.39 -16.86
CA CYS A 53 0.77 5.27 -16.61
C CYS A 53 0.80 4.26 -17.76
N GLY A 54 -0.03 4.45 -18.77
CA GLY A 54 -0.15 3.47 -19.84
C GLY A 54 -0.73 2.15 -19.40
N LEU A 55 -1.63 2.19 -18.42
CA LEU A 55 -2.29 1.00 -17.86
C LEU A 55 -3.73 0.92 -18.34
N PRO A 56 -4.32 -0.28 -18.33
CA PRO A 56 -5.76 -0.41 -18.58
C PRO A 56 -6.56 0.43 -17.60
N HIS A 57 -7.67 0.99 -18.05
CA HIS A 57 -8.46 1.93 -17.23
C HIS A 57 -8.93 1.35 -15.90
N SER A 58 -9.18 0.04 -15.85
CA SER A 58 -9.64 -0.59 -14.61
C SER A 58 -8.51 -0.87 -13.60
N SER A 59 -7.25 -0.72 -14.01
CA SER A 59 -6.11 -1.11 -13.18
C SER A 59 -6.04 -0.33 -11.88
N VAL A 60 -6.16 0.99 -11.96
CA VAL A 60 -6.05 1.84 -10.77
C VAL A 60 -7.18 1.54 -9.78
N ALA A 61 -8.41 1.39 -10.31
CA ALA A 61 -9.55 1.06 -9.46
C ALA A 61 -9.35 -0.25 -8.71
N ARG A 62 -8.80 -1.26 -9.39
CA ARG A 62 -8.56 -2.57 -8.76
C ARG A 62 -7.49 -2.49 -7.69
N ILE A 63 -6.45 -1.71 -7.93
CA ILE A 63 -5.39 -1.50 -6.94
C ILE A 63 -5.94 -0.77 -5.73
N GLU A 64 -6.69 0.31 -5.96
CA GLU A 64 -7.22 1.12 -4.87
C GLU A 64 -8.23 0.37 -4.01
N SER A 65 -8.97 -0.54 -4.62
CA SER A 65 -9.98 -1.33 -3.89
C SER A 65 -9.39 -2.57 -3.20
N GLY A 66 -8.11 -2.85 -3.43
CA GLY A 66 -7.49 -4.03 -2.85
C GLY A 66 -7.72 -5.31 -3.63
N LYS A 67 -8.38 -5.24 -4.78
CA LYS A 67 -8.62 -6.42 -5.60
C LYS A 67 -7.38 -6.91 -6.32
N SER A 68 -6.41 -6.04 -6.48
CA SER A 68 -5.17 -6.34 -7.17
C SER A 68 -4.02 -5.67 -6.43
N THR A 69 -2.93 -6.40 -6.25
CA THR A 69 -1.71 -5.82 -5.69
C THR A 69 -0.75 -5.55 -6.84
N PRO A 70 -0.30 -4.29 -7.03
CA PRO A 70 0.60 -4.00 -8.13
C PRO A 70 1.96 -4.62 -7.89
N ASN A 71 2.64 -5.01 -8.96
CA ASN A 71 4.03 -5.40 -8.81
C ASN A 71 4.86 -4.12 -8.64
N LEU A 72 6.12 -4.29 -8.27
CA LEU A 72 6.98 -3.16 -7.97
C LEU A 72 7.16 -2.23 -9.17
N SER A 73 7.30 -2.80 -10.34
CA SER A 73 7.47 -2.00 -11.56
C SER A 73 6.27 -1.09 -11.82
N THR A 74 5.07 -1.65 -11.69
CA THR A 74 3.84 -0.87 -11.87
C THR A 74 3.73 0.21 -10.80
N LEU A 75 4.05 -0.13 -9.56
CA LEU A 75 3.98 0.81 -8.46
C LEU A 75 4.93 1.99 -8.66
N LEU A 76 6.16 1.71 -9.10
CA LEU A 76 7.13 2.77 -9.37
C LEU A 76 6.66 3.69 -10.50
N LYS A 77 6.02 3.12 -11.50
CA LYS A 77 5.47 3.89 -12.61
C LYS A 77 4.36 4.83 -12.12
N ILE A 78 3.45 4.30 -11.30
CA ILE A 78 2.36 5.10 -10.74
C ILE A 78 2.91 6.22 -9.86
N PHE A 79 3.85 5.91 -8.98
CA PHE A 79 4.43 6.89 -8.07
C PHE A 79 5.15 7.99 -8.85
N ARG A 80 5.88 7.62 -9.90
CA ARG A 80 6.56 8.61 -10.73
C ARG A 80 5.57 9.60 -11.33
N GLU A 81 4.46 9.11 -11.86
CA GLU A 81 3.46 9.98 -12.47
C GLU A 81 2.76 10.87 -11.45
N LEU A 82 2.72 10.43 -10.19
CA LEU A 82 2.14 11.23 -9.12
C LEU A 82 3.15 12.16 -8.45
N GLY A 83 4.40 12.12 -8.87
CA GLY A 83 5.44 12.93 -8.23
C GLY A 83 5.83 12.42 -6.86
N LEU A 84 5.66 11.13 -6.62
CA LEU A 84 6.02 10.49 -5.35
C LEU A 84 7.29 9.66 -5.52
N SER A 85 8.02 9.51 -4.42
CA SER A 85 9.18 8.62 -4.38
C SER A 85 8.84 7.40 -3.54
N LEU A 86 9.29 6.25 -3.99
CA LEU A 86 9.18 5.03 -3.21
C LEU A 86 10.60 4.63 -2.83
N VAL A 87 10.91 4.70 -1.54
CA VAL A 87 12.26 4.42 -1.07
C VAL A 87 12.24 3.37 0.03
N ALA A 88 13.34 2.65 0.13
CA ALA A 88 13.53 1.69 1.21
C ALA A 88 14.41 2.34 2.26
N GLU A 89 14.07 2.14 3.52
CA GLU A 89 14.86 2.68 4.61
C GLU A 89 14.83 1.72 5.79
N PRO A 90 15.82 1.81 6.70
CA PRO A 90 15.85 0.91 7.84
C PRO A 90 14.59 1.02 8.66
N ALA A 91 14.13 -0.10 9.19
CA ALA A 91 12.95 -0.12 10.05
C ALA A 91 13.21 0.61 11.34
N ALA A 92 12.15 1.18 11.92
CA ALA A 92 12.27 1.91 13.17
C ALA A 92 12.71 1.01 14.32
N ASN A 93 12.50 -0.30 14.20
CA ASN A 93 12.93 -1.25 15.23
C ASN A 93 14.01 -2.17 14.66
N PRO A 94 15.28 -1.74 14.72
CA PRO A 94 16.38 -2.49 14.13
C PRO A 94 16.65 -3.85 14.79
N ALA A 95 16.15 -4.06 15.99
CA ALA A 95 16.34 -5.33 16.67
C ALA A 95 15.79 -6.49 15.88
N GLN A 96 14.87 -6.23 14.99
CA GLN A 96 14.28 -7.26 14.18
C GLN A 96 15.15 -7.71 13.05
N SER A 97 16.11 -6.89 12.71
CA SER A 97 17.01 -7.24 11.66
C SER A 97 18.03 -8.20 12.12
N GLY A 98 18.04 -8.35 13.26
CA GLY A 98 18.75 -9.24 13.90
C GLY A 98 19.87 -9.94 13.60
N ARG A 99 19.76 -9.56 13.30
CA ARG A 99 20.40 -9.77 13.09
C ARG A 99 20.92 -10.04 12.89
#